data_a70dba9100b3744512bb48de475a065c
#
_entry.id   a70dba9100b3744512bb48de475a065c
#
_cell.length_a   1.000
_cell.length_b   1.000
_cell.length_c   1.000
_cell.angle_alpha   90.00
_cell.angle_beta   90.00
_cell.angle_gamma   90.00
#
_symmetry.space_group_name_H-M   'P 1'
#
loop_
_entity.id
_entity.type
_entity.pdbx_description
1 polymer ?
#
loop_
_entity_poly.entity_id
_entity_poly.type
_entity_poly.pdbx_seq_one_letter_code
_entity_poly.pdbx_strand_id
1 'polypeptide(L)'
;MGKLSAPRLPNVLVLDNGASTIKAGFATRNTDLSDCATIPNCIARSRDRRLYIGRQLESCKDYGSIVFRQPVEKGYIVNWESQKEIWDRILLDNESPLKCDAKSTTLILTEAPNAPTPLQTNVDQMVFEEYEFGAYYRCPASQLIAWNDIGQLFESGASPQHNAAECVLVVDSGYSFTTIMPVINGKPFQASIRRIDVGGKVLTNYLKEMFSIRQLNMMDETYIVNEVKESCCYISNDPKSDLEICKRTKRNDIVKEYVLPDYKTIQKGFLRDKPEGNPFGKDAEQTLVVGNERFMAPELLFHPGDVGYRQAGLPEVIMRSINSVPEEYRPLLLANIVLVGGNAFLRGLKERLYVLPSSFLISTVSSN
;
A
#
# COMPACT_ATOMS: atom_id res chain seq x y z
N MET A 1 38.57 -4.74 -38.01
CA MET A 1 38.22 -3.96 -36.79
C MET A 1 36.85 -4.42 -36.34
N GLY A 2 36.80 -5.35 -35.38
CA GLY A 2 35.55 -5.83 -34.82
C GLY A 2 34.93 -4.69 -33.96
N LYS A 3 33.68 -4.34 -34.22
CA LYS A 3 32.92 -3.46 -33.34
C LYS A 3 32.79 -4.19 -32.01
N LEU A 4 33.49 -3.72 -30.96
CA LEU A 4 33.18 -4.07 -29.59
C LEU A 4 31.72 -3.72 -29.32
N SER A 5 30.84 -4.74 -29.25
CA SER A 5 29.48 -4.53 -28.81
C SER A 5 29.54 -3.94 -27.38
N ALA A 6 28.81 -2.86 -27.15
CA ALA A 6 28.67 -2.31 -25.83
C ALA A 6 28.27 -3.43 -24.87
N PRO A 7 28.83 -3.51 -23.65
CA PRO A 7 28.47 -4.54 -22.70
C PRO A 7 26.95 -4.50 -22.52
N ARG A 8 26.28 -5.63 -22.75
CA ARG A 8 24.86 -5.77 -22.43
C ARG A 8 24.72 -5.52 -20.93
N LEU A 9 23.92 -4.55 -20.56
CA LEU A 9 23.54 -4.38 -19.18
C LEU A 9 22.88 -5.70 -18.70
N PRO A 10 23.23 -6.18 -17.51
CA PRO A 10 22.54 -7.34 -16.95
C PRO A 10 21.05 -7.05 -16.88
N ASN A 11 20.21 -8.05 -17.11
CA ASN A 11 18.79 -7.94 -16.86
C ASN A 11 18.60 -7.70 -15.35
N VAL A 12 17.93 -6.62 -14.98
CA VAL A 12 17.63 -6.31 -13.59
C VAL A 12 16.13 -6.38 -13.40
N LEU A 13 15.67 -7.31 -12.58
CA LEU A 13 14.28 -7.41 -12.16
C LEU A 13 14.14 -6.74 -10.80
N VAL A 14 13.26 -5.74 -10.73
CA VAL A 14 12.84 -5.11 -9.48
C VAL A 14 11.54 -5.75 -9.02
N LEU A 15 11.49 -6.24 -7.78
CA LEU A 15 10.34 -6.91 -7.20
C LEU A 15 10.06 -6.31 -5.81
N ASP A 16 9.01 -5.52 -5.72
CA ASP A 16 8.47 -5.01 -4.46
C ASP A 16 7.45 -6.01 -3.91
N ASN A 17 7.88 -6.84 -2.95
CA ASN A 17 7.06 -7.91 -2.37
C ASN A 17 6.15 -7.40 -1.27
N GLY A 18 5.16 -6.57 -1.62
CA GLY A 18 4.18 -6.05 -0.68
C GLY A 18 3.21 -7.11 -0.16
N ALA A 19 2.58 -6.84 0.99
CA ALA A 19 1.65 -7.79 1.63
C ALA A 19 0.31 -7.92 0.90
N SER A 20 -0.14 -6.88 0.20
CA SER A 20 -1.39 -6.90 -0.59
C SER A 20 -1.11 -7.22 -2.05
N THR A 21 -0.12 -6.54 -2.61
CA THR A 21 0.26 -6.66 -4.02
C THR A 21 1.77 -6.72 -4.16
N ILE A 22 2.23 -7.49 -5.13
CA ILE A 22 3.61 -7.46 -5.63
C ILE A 22 3.63 -6.48 -6.80
N LYS A 23 4.61 -5.56 -6.80
CA LYS A 23 4.89 -4.70 -7.95
C LYS A 23 6.23 -5.09 -8.52
N ALA A 24 6.27 -5.39 -9.82
CA ALA A 24 7.50 -5.89 -10.42
C ALA A 24 7.66 -5.43 -11.88
N GLY A 25 8.91 -5.24 -12.28
CA GLY A 25 9.26 -4.86 -13.64
C GLY A 25 10.75 -4.98 -13.90
N PHE A 26 11.13 -5.03 -15.17
CA PHE A 26 12.53 -5.00 -15.56
C PHE A 26 13.03 -3.56 -15.64
N ALA A 27 14.14 -3.26 -14.96
CA ALA A 27 14.81 -1.97 -15.09
C ALA A 27 15.53 -1.91 -16.43
N THR A 28 15.04 -1.03 -17.32
CA THR A 28 15.67 -0.72 -18.60
C THR A 28 15.98 0.78 -18.65
N ARG A 29 16.80 1.22 -19.62
CA ARG A 29 17.12 2.66 -19.77
C ARG A 29 15.90 3.53 -20.11
N ASN A 30 14.85 2.93 -20.67
CA ASN A 30 13.64 3.60 -21.13
C ASN A 30 12.40 2.95 -20.49
N THR A 31 12.50 2.52 -19.22
CA THR A 31 11.37 1.92 -18.51
C THR A 31 10.28 2.97 -18.29
N ASP A 32 9.09 2.70 -18.78
CA ASP A 32 7.90 3.44 -18.41
C ASP A 32 7.23 2.78 -17.22
N LEU A 33 6.54 3.55 -16.38
CA LEU A 33 5.77 3.03 -15.24
C LEU A 33 4.66 2.07 -15.72
N SER A 34 4.17 2.22 -16.95
CA SER A 34 3.22 1.30 -17.58
C SER A 34 3.75 -0.13 -17.74
N ASP A 35 5.09 -0.32 -17.73
CA ASP A 35 5.74 -1.64 -17.80
C ASP A 35 5.79 -2.37 -16.47
N CYS A 36 5.39 -1.71 -15.38
CA CYS A 36 5.36 -2.29 -14.04
C CYS A 36 4.07 -3.09 -13.83
N ALA A 37 4.21 -4.40 -13.59
CA ALA A 37 3.09 -5.26 -13.27
C ALA A 37 2.72 -5.13 -11.78
N THR A 38 1.43 -4.96 -11.51
CA THR A 38 0.86 -5.06 -10.15
C THR A 38 0.11 -6.37 -10.04
N ILE A 39 0.50 -7.22 -9.09
CA ILE A 39 0.02 -8.59 -8.96
C ILE A 39 -0.48 -8.81 -7.53
N PRO A 40 -1.71 -9.31 -7.32
CA PRO A 40 -2.20 -9.66 -5.99
C PRO A 40 -1.27 -10.67 -5.29
N ASN A 41 -0.81 -10.36 -4.08
CA ASN A 41 0.04 -11.26 -3.31
C ASN A 41 -0.81 -12.18 -2.43
N CYS A 42 -1.59 -13.03 -3.08
CA CYS A 42 -2.48 -13.98 -2.43
C CYS A 42 -2.78 -15.20 -3.29
N ILE A 43 -3.21 -16.25 -2.62
CA ILE A 43 -3.92 -17.38 -3.21
C ILE A 43 -5.36 -17.27 -2.74
N ALA A 44 -6.31 -17.19 -3.67
CA ALA A 44 -7.72 -17.02 -3.38
C ALA A 44 -8.49 -18.30 -3.75
N ARG A 45 -9.41 -18.72 -2.88
CA ARG A 45 -10.30 -19.85 -3.11
C ARG A 45 -11.73 -19.35 -3.15
N SER A 46 -12.36 -19.50 -4.30
CA SER A 46 -13.76 -19.12 -4.49
C SER A 46 -14.73 -20.15 -3.92
N ARG A 47 -16.00 -19.81 -3.87
CA ARG A 47 -17.09 -20.65 -3.36
C ARG A 47 -17.24 -21.98 -4.11
N ASP A 48 -16.97 -21.98 -5.42
CA ASP A 48 -16.97 -23.18 -6.28
C ASP A 48 -15.65 -23.97 -6.19
N ARG A 49 -14.80 -23.67 -5.18
CA ARG A 49 -13.53 -24.32 -4.89
C ARG A 49 -12.41 -24.11 -5.93
N ARG A 50 -12.57 -23.20 -6.87
CA ARG A 50 -11.49 -22.80 -7.77
C ARG A 50 -10.42 -22.04 -7.02
N LEU A 51 -9.17 -22.27 -7.40
CA LEU A 51 -8.02 -21.53 -6.88
C LEU A 51 -7.56 -20.51 -7.90
N TYR A 52 -7.28 -19.32 -7.42
CA TYR A 52 -6.71 -18.21 -8.17
C TYR A 52 -5.41 -17.79 -7.50
N ILE A 53 -4.31 -17.80 -8.25
CA ILE A 53 -2.97 -17.50 -7.74
C ILE A 53 -2.53 -16.18 -8.35
N GLY A 54 -2.23 -15.20 -7.50
CA GLY A 54 -1.74 -13.89 -7.93
C GLY A 54 -2.66 -13.25 -8.98
N ARG A 55 -2.13 -12.99 -10.16
CA ARG A 55 -2.84 -12.33 -11.26
C ARG A 55 -4.10 -13.08 -11.75
N GLN A 56 -4.17 -14.40 -11.56
CA GLN A 56 -5.37 -15.15 -11.94
C GLN A 56 -6.62 -14.65 -11.22
N LEU A 57 -6.49 -13.98 -10.08
CA LEU A 57 -7.60 -13.38 -9.35
C LEU A 57 -8.41 -12.38 -10.20
N GLU A 58 -7.79 -11.70 -11.16
CA GLU A 58 -8.45 -10.79 -12.09
C GLU A 58 -9.52 -11.48 -12.96
N SER A 59 -9.39 -12.79 -13.15
CA SER A 59 -10.37 -13.62 -13.88
C SER A 59 -11.54 -14.11 -13.01
N CYS A 60 -11.53 -13.84 -11.71
CA CYS A 60 -12.60 -14.20 -10.80
C CYS A 60 -13.84 -13.36 -11.12
N LYS A 61 -14.99 -14.03 -11.23
CA LYS A 61 -16.27 -13.35 -11.54
C LYS A 61 -17.09 -13.03 -10.30
N ASP A 62 -16.87 -13.76 -9.22
CA ASP A 62 -17.62 -13.63 -7.96
C ASP A 62 -16.62 -13.60 -6.80
N TYR A 63 -16.51 -12.45 -6.15
CA TYR A 63 -15.65 -12.24 -5.00
C TYR A 63 -16.37 -12.42 -3.66
N GLY A 64 -17.66 -12.76 -3.69
CA GLY A 64 -18.44 -13.05 -2.47
C GLY A 64 -17.95 -14.33 -1.79
N SER A 65 -17.71 -14.24 -0.49
CA SER A 65 -17.22 -15.37 0.35
C SER A 65 -15.92 -16.01 -0.16
N ILE A 66 -15.07 -15.23 -0.84
CA ILE A 66 -13.76 -15.70 -1.28
C ILE A 66 -12.79 -15.75 -0.09
N VAL A 67 -12.09 -16.87 0.05
CA VAL A 67 -11.11 -17.06 1.12
C VAL A 67 -9.72 -16.78 0.59
N PHE A 68 -9.04 -15.81 1.21
CA PHE A 68 -7.68 -15.42 0.87
C PHE A 68 -6.65 -16.08 1.77
N ARG A 69 -5.61 -16.65 1.18
CA ARG A 69 -4.37 -17.02 1.86
C ARG A 69 -3.29 -16.03 1.44
N GLN A 70 -2.91 -15.16 2.35
CA GLN A 70 -1.84 -14.17 2.14
C GLN A 70 -0.55 -14.70 2.74
N PRO A 71 0.57 -14.71 1.99
CA PRO A 71 1.85 -15.23 2.49
C PRO A 71 2.55 -14.28 3.46
N VAL A 72 2.15 -13.00 3.46
CA VAL A 72 2.82 -11.94 4.23
C VAL A 72 1.93 -11.49 5.40
N GLU A 73 2.47 -11.54 6.61
CA GLU A 73 1.85 -10.97 7.81
C GLU A 73 2.77 -9.97 8.49
N LYS A 74 2.19 -8.83 8.91
CA LYS A 74 2.93 -7.72 9.53
C LYS A 74 4.16 -7.28 8.71
N GLY A 75 4.11 -7.49 7.39
CA GLY A 75 5.18 -7.12 6.46
C GLY A 75 6.27 -8.18 6.29
N TYR A 76 6.15 -9.35 6.91
CA TYR A 76 7.12 -10.44 6.78
C TYR A 76 6.50 -11.64 6.09
N ILE A 77 7.26 -12.32 5.25
CA ILE A 77 6.84 -13.57 4.63
C ILE A 77 6.83 -14.66 5.71
N VAL A 78 5.63 -15.19 6.00
CA VAL A 78 5.42 -16.23 7.01
C VAL A 78 4.96 -17.55 6.40
N ASN A 79 4.41 -17.52 5.19
CA ASN A 79 3.99 -18.72 4.46
C ASN A 79 4.77 -18.83 3.15
N TRP A 80 5.89 -19.53 3.22
CA TRP A 80 6.80 -19.69 2.09
C TRP A 80 6.22 -20.57 0.97
N GLU A 81 5.41 -21.56 1.31
CA GLU A 81 4.72 -22.41 0.33
C GLU A 81 3.85 -21.54 -0.61
N SER A 82 3.00 -20.72 -0.02
CA SER A 82 2.13 -19.83 -0.78
C SER A 82 2.91 -18.72 -1.53
N GLN A 83 3.98 -18.18 -0.91
CA GLN A 83 4.80 -17.16 -1.56
C GLN A 83 5.55 -17.75 -2.77
N LYS A 84 6.09 -18.97 -2.63
CA LYS A 84 6.75 -19.67 -3.74
C LYS A 84 5.78 -19.91 -4.89
N GLU A 85 4.58 -20.39 -4.61
CA GLU A 85 3.56 -20.66 -5.64
C GLU A 85 3.20 -19.39 -6.42
N ILE A 86 3.13 -18.24 -5.74
CA ILE A 86 2.91 -16.95 -6.39
C ILE A 86 4.12 -16.53 -7.22
N TRP A 87 5.34 -16.65 -6.68
CA TRP A 87 6.56 -16.30 -7.40
C TRP A 87 6.80 -17.22 -8.61
N ASP A 88 6.48 -18.52 -8.52
CA ASP A 88 6.55 -19.45 -9.65
C ASP A 88 5.68 -18.97 -10.82
N ARG A 89 4.47 -18.47 -10.52
CA ARG A 89 3.57 -17.86 -11.53
C ARG A 89 4.12 -16.57 -12.12
N ILE A 90 4.89 -15.83 -11.37
CA ILE A 90 5.49 -14.56 -11.84
C ILE A 90 6.72 -14.82 -12.68
N LEU A 91 7.62 -15.71 -12.21
CA LEU A 91 8.99 -15.84 -12.72
C LEU A 91 9.15 -16.97 -13.76
N LEU A 92 8.33 -18.03 -13.66
CA LEU A 92 8.51 -19.26 -14.44
C LEU A 92 7.40 -19.48 -15.47
N ASP A 93 6.21 -18.90 -15.29
CA ASP A 93 5.09 -19.12 -16.20
C ASP A 93 5.37 -18.50 -17.58
N ASN A 94 5.06 -19.24 -18.63
CA ASN A 94 5.26 -18.79 -20.01
C ASN A 94 4.42 -17.58 -20.41
N GLU A 95 3.26 -17.40 -19.77
CA GLU A 95 2.36 -16.28 -20.02
C GLU A 95 2.72 -15.03 -19.20
N SER A 96 3.67 -15.15 -18.26
CA SER A 96 4.08 -14.02 -17.44
C SER A 96 5.01 -13.08 -18.20
N PRO A 97 4.71 -11.78 -18.23
CA PRO A 97 5.60 -10.77 -18.80
C PRO A 97 6.93 -10.62 -18.02
N LEU A 98 6.97 -11.16 -16.79
CA LEU A 98 8.13 -11.10 -15.89
C LEU A 98 8.95 -12.38 -15.88
N LYS A 99 8.61 -13.35 -16.75
CA LYS A 99 9.40 -14.57 -16.89
C LYS A 99 10.86 -14.24 -17.22
N CYS A 100 11.76 -14.82 -16.46
CA CYS A 100 13.20 -14.61 -16.65
C CYS A 100 14.01 -15.88 -16.41
N ASP A 101 15.21 -15.88 -16.98
CA ASP A 101 16.27 -16.80 -16.58
C ASP A 101 16.98 -16.20 -15.36
N ALA A 102 16.70 -16.74 -14.18
CA ALA A 102 17.20 -16.22 -12.92
C ALA A 102 18.74 -16.19 -12.86
N LYS A 103 19.43 -17.20 -13.45
CA LYS A 103 20.90 -17.28 -13.44
C LYS A 103 21.56 -16.08 -14.14
N SER A 104 20.92 -15.53 -15.15
CA SER A 104 21.40 -14.39 -15.92
C SER A 104 20.78 -13.06 -15.47
N THR A 105 19.94 -13.06 -14.44
CA THR A 105 19.18 -11.90 -13.94
C THR A 105 19.67 -11.46 -12.57
N THR A 106 19.78 -10.15 -12.38
CA THR A 106 19.96 -9.54 -11.06
C THR A 106 18.60 -9.22 -10.46
N LEU A 107 18.34 -9.67 -9.23
CA LEU A 107 17.12 -9.37 -8.51
C LEU A 107 17.33 -8.20 -7.53
N ILE A 108 16.48 -7.17 -7.60
CA ILE A 108 16.31 -6.18 -6.52
C ILE A 108 15.00 -6.51 -5.83
N LEU A 109 15.08 -6.94 -4.57
CA LEU A 109 13.91 -7.34 -3.79
C LEU A 109 13.72 -6.41 -2.61
N THR A 110 12.50 -5.89 -2.44
CA THR A 110 12.19 -5.08 -1.27
C THR A 110 11.83 -5.95 -0.06
N GLU A 111 12.18 -5.46 1.12
CA GLU A 111 11.79 -6.05 2.39
C GLU A 111 11.30 -4.99 3.39
N ALA A 112 10.65 -5.45 4.45
CA ALA A 112 10.29 -4.59 5.56
C ALA A 112 11.55 -4.08 6.29
N PRO A 113 11.62 -2.80 6.68
CA PRO A 113 12.71 -2.30 7.49
C PRO A 113 12.89 -3.09 8.78
N ASN A 114 14.14 -3.30 9.19
CA ASN A 114 14.48 -4.03 10.41
C ASN A 114 13.95 -5.48 10.45
N ALA A 115 13.93 -6.15 9.31
CA ALA A 115 13.55 -7.55 9.24
C ALA A 115 14.50 -8.41 10.11
N PRO A 116 13.96 -9.35 10.91
CA PRO A 116 14.77 -10.27 11.70
C PRO A 116 15.69 -11.13 10.83
N THR A 117 16.94 -11.30 11.26
CA THR A 117 17.96 -12.08 10.52
C THR A 117 17.49 -13.48 10.07
N PRO A 118 16.78 -14.28 10.87
CA PRO A 118 16.29 -15.58 10.41
C PRO A 118 15.35 -15.49 9.20
N LEU A 119 14.50 -14.46 9.16
CA LEU A 119 13.60 -14.24 8.01
C LEU A 119 14.39 -13.79 6.77
N GLN A 120 15.41 -12.98 6.96
CA GLN A 120 16.32 -12.59 5.87
C GLN A 120 17.07 -13.79 5.31
N THR A 121 17.56 -14.68 6.17
CA THR A 121 18.22 -15.93 5.74
C THR A 121 17.29 -16.80 4.91
N ASN A 122 16.02 -16.92 5.30
CA ASN A 122 15.04 -17.67 4.51
C ASN A 122 14.83 -17.05 3.12
N VAL A 123 14.79 -15.73 3.02
CA VAL A 123 14.71 -15.02 1.72
C VAL A 123 15.95 -15.32 0.88
N ASP A 124 17.14 -15.25 1.49
CA ASP A 124 18.41 -15.49 0.79
C ASP A 124 18.48 -16.95 0.25
N GLN A 125 18.01 -17.93 1.02
CA GLN A 125 17.90 -19.32 0.58
C GLN A 125 16.94 -19.46 -0.61
N MET A 126 15.76 -18.85 -0.55
CA MET A 126 14.82 -18.87 -1.66
C MET A 126 15.42 -18.26 -2.93
N VAL A 127 16.10 -17.12 -2.81
CA VAL A 127 16.67 -16.41 -3.96
C VAL A 127 17.82 -17.20 -4.60
N PHE A 128 18.75 -17.73 -3.79
CA PHE A 128 19.96 -18.37 -4.30
C PHE A 128 19.87 -19.88 -4.48
N GLU A 129 19.15 -20.58 -3.59
CA GLU A 129 19.09 -22.06 -3.65
C GLU A 129 17.90 -22.54 -4.46
N GLU A 130 16.72 -21.86 -4.37
CA GLU A 130 15.52 -22.30 -5.06
C GLU A 130 15.39 -21.70 -6.47
N TYR A 131 15.63 -20.37 -6.63
CA TYR A 131 15.52 -19.68 -7.92
C TYR A 131 16.85 -19.51 -8.64
N GLU A 132 17.98 -19.64 -7.94
CA GLU A 132 19.35 -19.56 -8.48
C GLU A 132 19.64 -18.22 -9.19
N PHE A 133 19.18 -17.08 -8.61
CA PHE A 133 19.48 -15.77 -9.18
C PHE A 133 20.99 -15.49 -9.21
N GLY A 134 21.48 -14.96 -10.34
CA GLY A 134 22.89 -14.66 -10.53
C GLY A 134 23.44 -13.56 -9.62
N ALA A 135 22.61 -12.59 -9.24
CA ALA A 135 22.94 -11.55 -8.27
C ALA A 135 21.66 -11.07 -7.56
N TYR A 136 21.83 -10.56 -6.34
CA TYR A 136 20.72 -10.15 -5.50
C TYR A 136 21.06 -8.89 -4.69
N TYR A 137 20.15 -7.94 -4.65
CA TYR A 137 20.21 -6.77 -3.78
C TYR A 137 18.92 -6.63 -2.98
N ARG A 138 19.04 -6.55 -1.66
CA ARG A 138 17.93 -6.42 -0.72
C ARG A 138 17.92 -5.04 -0.11
N CYS A 139 16.77 -4.35 -0.11
CA CYS A 139 16.61 -3.04 0.50
C CYS A 139 15.15 -2.77 0.90
N PRO A 140 14.91 -1.85 1.84
CA PRO A 140 13.55 -1.34 2.07
C PRO A 140 13.03 -0.56 0.86
N ALA A 141 11.74 -0.75 0.49
CA ALA A 141 11.12 -0.02 -0.61
C ALA A 141 11.25 1.50 -0.45
N SER A 142 11.05 1.99 0.77
CA SER A 142 11.15 3.42 1.10
C SER A 142 12.54 4.02 0.81
N GLN A 143 13.62 3.22 0.82
CA GLN A 143 14.97 3.69 0.46
C GLN A 143 15.06 4.06 -1.01
N LEU A 144 14.37 3.31 -1.89
CA LEU A 144 14.42 3.52 -3.33
C LEU A 144 13.73 4.82 -3.76
N ILE A 145 12.83 5.35 -2.93
CA ILE A 145 12.11 6.61 -3.20
C ILE A 145 13.07 7.79 -3.35
N ALA A 146 14.17 7.80 -2.60
CA ALA A 146 15.16 8.86 -2.69
C ALA A 146 15.87 8.97 -4.06
N TRP A 147 15.76 7.93 -4.89
CA TRP A 147 16.33 7.88 -6.25
C TRP A 147 15.34 8.33 -7.33
N ASN A 148 14.10 8.63 -6.97
CA ASN A 148 13.15 9.25 -7.88
C ASN A 148 13.53 10.72 -8.12
N ASP A 149 12.97 11.29 -9.18
CA ASP A 149 13.09 12.73 -9.44
C ASP A 149 12.23 13.52 -8.44
N ILE A 150 12.77 13.69 -7.24
CA ILE A 150 12.13 14.40 -6.14
C ILE A 150 11.82 15.86 -6.51
N GLY A 151 12.63 16.48 -7.39
CA GLY A 151 12.42 17.84 -7.86
C GLY A 151 11.07 18.01 -8.56
N GLN A 152 10.67 17.07 -9.39
CA GLN A 152 9.35 17.09 -10.06
C GLN A 152 8.21 16.91 -9.06
N LEU A 153 8.41 16.09 -8.01
CA LEU A 153 7.38 15.88 -6.96
C LEU A 153 7.07 17.16 -6.17
N PHE A 154 8.04 18.04 -6.02
CA PHE A 154 7.89 19.29 -5.27
C PHE A 154 7.66 20.52 -6.16
N GLU A 155 7.38 20.35 -7.46
CA GLU A 155 7.15 21.44 -8.43
C GLU A 155 8.28 22.47 -8.48
N SER A 156 9.49 22.10 -8.10
CA SER A 156 10.61 23.02 -7.95
C SER A 156 11.24 23.46 -9.27
N GLY A 157 10.73 23.03 -10.42
CA GLY A 157 11.25 23.39 -11.76
C GLY A 157 12.70 22.96 -11.99
N ALA A 158 13.25 22.12 -11.11
CA ALA A 158 14.61 21.64 -11.21
C ALA A 158 14.75 20.67 -12.39
N SER A 159 15.90 20.74 -13.07
CA SER A 159 16.27 19.77 -14.09
C SER A 159 16.34 18.36 -13.50
N PRO A 160 15.97 17.29 -14.27
CA PRO A 160 16.05 15.93 -13.77
C PRO A 160 17.42 15.63 -13.16
N GLN A 161 17.43 15.27 -11.87
CA GLN A 161 18.65 14.88 -11.20
C GLN A 161 18.79 13.36 -11.20
N HIS A 162 19.89 12.85 -11.72
CA HIS A 162 20.20 11.41 -11.70
C HIS A 162 20.81 10.94 -10.38
N ASN A 163 20.92 11.83 -9.40
CA ASN A 163 21.46 11.52 -8.07
C ASN A 163 20.32 11.36 -7.07
N ALA A 164 20.57 10.53 -6.03
CA ALA A 164 19.65 10.42 -4.92
C ALA A 164 19.40 11.79 -4.25
N ALA A 165 18.19 12.01 -3.77
CA ALA A 165 17.86 13.18 -2.97
C ALA A 165 18.81 13.28 -1.76
N GLU A 166 19.31 14.48 -1.48
CA GLU A 166 20.23 14.72 -0.37
C GLU A 166 19.59 14.39 0.98
N CYS A 167 18.35 14.83 1.19
CA CYS A 167 17.55 14.53 2.37
C CYS A 167 16.08 14.39 2.02
N VAL A 168 15.46 13.27 2.40
CA VAL A 168 14.01 13.05 2.24
C VAL A 168 13.50 12.23 3.41
N LEU A 169 12.32 12.58 3.92
CA LEU A 169 11.58 11.78 4.89
C LEU A 169 10.48 11.01 4.15
N VAL A 170 10.64 9.71 4.05
CA VAL A 170 9.64 8.85 3.43
C VAL A 170 8.66 8.35 4.48
N VAL A 171 7.38 8.63 4.28
CA VAL A 171 6.26 8.09 5.06
C VAL A 171 5.56 7.07 4.17
N ASP A 172 5.83 5.81 4.42
CA ASP A 172 5.28 4.69 3.66
C ASP A 172 4.13 4.06 4.43
N SER A 173 2.90 4.37 4.02
CA SER A 173 1.68 3.83 4.63
C SER A 173 1.11 2.72 3.75
N GLY A 174 1.57 1.50 4.01
CA GLY A 174 1.24 0.30 3.26
C GLY A 174 0.02 -0.46 3.79
N TYR A 175 -0.11 -1.70 3.31
CA TYR A 175 -1.19 -2.59 3.74
C TYR A 175 -0.96 -3.14 5.16
N SER A 176 0.27 -3.54 5.51
CA SER A 176 0.58 -4.16 6.79
C SER A 176 0.84 -3.17 7.92
N PHE A 177 1.54 -2.08 7.63
CA PHE A 177 2.01 -1.09 8.60
C PHE A 177 2.34 0.23 7.92
N THR A 178 2.62 1.25 8.73
CA THR A 178 3.15 2.53 8.27
C THR A 178 4.57 2.72 8.81
N THR A 179 5.50 3.08 7.92
CA THR A 179 6.92 3.32 8.26
C THR A 179 7.28 4.76 8.00
N ILE A 180 8.08 5.34 8.89
CA ILE A 180 8.71 6.64 8.74
C ILE A 180 10.21 6.42 8.64
N MET A 181 10.80 6.79 7.50
CA MET A 181 12.20 6.54 7.18
C MET A 181 12.90 7.79 6.69
N PRO A 182 13.78 8.40 7.49
CA PRO A 182 14.70 9.41 6.98
C PRO A 182 15.75 8.77 6.07
N VAL A 183 15.89 9.31 4.87
CA VAL A 183 16.92 8.91 3.90
C VAL A 183 17.82 10.10 3.65
N ILE A 184 19.13 9.92 3.88
CA ILE A 184 20.17 10.96 3.73
C ILE A 184 21.20 10.44 2.73
N ASN A 185 21.40 11.17 1.64
CA ASN A 185 22.30 10.79 0.55
C ASN A 185 22.00 9.36 0.03
N GLY A 186 20.73 9.02 -0.15
CA GLY A 186 20.27 7.72 -0.64
C GLY A 186 20.40 6.56 0.36
N LYS A 187 20.78 6.84 1.62
CA LYS A 187 20.93 5.82 2.67
C LYS A 187 19.94 6.05 3.81
N PRO A 188 19.24 4.99 4.27
CA PRO A 188 18.37 5.09 5.43
C PRO A 188 19.15 5.46 6.69
N PHE A 189 18.64 6.40 7.47
CA PHE A 189 19.18 6.70 8.80
C PHE A 189 18.56 5.74 9.81
N GLN A 190 19.18 4.57 9.98
CA GLN A 190 18.63 3.39 10.64
C GLN A 190 18.08 3.67 12.05
N ALA A 191 18.80 4.44 12.86
CA ALA A 191 18.42 4.76 14.25
C ALA A 191 17.09 5.55 14.36
N SER A 192 16.70 6.24 13.27
CA SER A 192 15.50 7.10 13.23
C SER A 192 14.33 6.47 12.51
N ILE A 193 14.46 5.26 11.99
CA ILE A 193 13.34 4.53 11.40
C ILE A 193 12.30 4.27 12.48
N ARG A 194 11.04 4.58 12.19
CA ARG A 194 9.89 4.33 13.08
C ARG A 194 8.83 3.55 12.34
N ARG A 195 8.06 2.77 13.09
CA ARG A 195 6.96 1.95 12.56
C ARG A 195 5.73 2.12 13.43
N ILE A 196 4.58 2.21 12.77
CA ILE A 196 3.24 2.16 13.36
C ILE A 196 2.58 0.90 12.80
N ASP A 197 2.05 0.03 13.67
CA ASP A 197 1.40 -1.22 13.27
C ASP A 197 -0.03 -1.02 12.75
N VAL A 198 -0.30 0.14 12.20
CA VAL A 198 -1.54 0.47 11.50
C VAL A 198 -1.23 0.60 10.01
N GLY A 199 -1.93 -0.18 9.22
CA GLY A 199 -1.89 -0.17 7.75
C GLY A 199 -3.26 -0.51 7.19
N GLY A 200 -3.37 -0.64 5.88
CA GLY A 200 -4.64 -0.87 5.19
C GLY A 200 -5.42 -2.09 5.71
N LYS A 201 -4.74 -3.15 6.15
CA LYS A 201 -5.36 -4.35 6.74
C LYS A 201 -6.11 -4.03 8.03
N VAL A 202 -5.51 -3.23 8.91
CA VAL A 202 -6.13 -2.81 10.18
C VAL A 202 -7.36 -1.96 9.90
N LEU A 203 -7.26 -1.00 8.97
CA LEU A 203 -8.39 -0.16 8.56
C LEU A 203 -9.55 -0.97 8.01
N THR A 204 -9.25 -1.95 7.13
CA THR A 204 -10.28 -2.84 6.56
C THR A 204 -10.92 -3.72 7.63
N ASN A 205 -10.14 -4.28 8.56
CA ASN A 205 -10.68 -5.11 9.65
C ASN A 205 -11.59 -4.30 10.58
N TYR A 206 -11.18 -3.08 10.92
CA TYR A 206 -12.01 -2.19 11.73
C TYR A 206 -13.33 -1.83 11.03
N LEU A 207 -13.29 -1.56 9.73
CA LEU A 207 -14.52 -1.36 8.94
C LEU A 207 -15.42 -2.60 8.94
N LYS A 208 -14.87 -3.80 8.82
CA LYS A 208 -15.64 -5.05 8.91
C LYS A 208 -16.40 -5.14 10.23
N GLU A 209 -15.73 -4.84 11.33
CA GLU A 209 -16.35 -4.81 12.67
C GLU A 209 -17.45 -3.75 12.76
N MET A 210 -17.18 -2.51 12.31
CA MET A 210 -18.17 -1.42 12.33
C MET A 210 -19.43 -1.78 11.54
N PHE A 211 -19.31 -2.34 10.34
CA PHE A 211 -20.45 -2.76 9.52
C PHE A 211 -21.18 -3.95 10.12
N SER A 212 -20.44 -4.94 10.63
CA SER A 212 -21.03 -6.16 11.19
C SER A 212 -21.87 -5.91 12.44
N ILE A 213 -21.48 -4.92 13.24
CA ILE A 213 -22.24 -4.52 14.44
C ILE A 213 -23.54 -3.76 14.06
N ARG A 214 -23.50 -2.95 12.99
CA ARG A 214 -24.56 -1.98 12.70
C ARG A 214 -25.55 -2.41 11.64
N GLN A 215 -25.09 -3.19 10.65
CA GLN A 215 -25.88 -3.42 9.42
C GLN A 215 -25.84 -4.88 8.97
N LEU A 216 -24.81 -5.28 8.27
CA LEU A 216 -24.63 -6.59 7.66
C LEU A 216 -23.38 -7.25 8.19
N ASN A 217 -23.42 -8.55 8.47
CA ASN A 217 -22.20 -9.27 8.81
C ASN A 217 -21.24 -9.30 7.62
N MET A 218 -20.16 -8.55 7.72
CA MET A 218 -19.13 -8.38 6.69
C MET A 218 -17.79 -9.03 7.09
N MET A 219 -17.77 -9.84 8.16
CA MET A 219 -16.52 -10.39 8.70
C MET A 219 -15.75 -11.25 7.72
N ASP A 220 -16.44 -11.97 6.84
CA ASP A 220 -15.82 -12.84 5.83
C ASP A 220 -15.62 -12.14 4.48
N GLU A 221 -16.15 -10.91 4.31
CA GLU A 221 -16.17 -10.17 3.05
C GLU A 221 -15.02 -9.16 2.94
N THR A 222 -13.78 -9.64 3.20
CA THR A 222 -12.59 -8.78 3.25
C THR A 222 -12.34 -8.04 1.93
N TYR A 223 -12.56 -8.67 0.79
CA TYR A 223 -12.37 -8.05 -0.52
C TYR A 223 -13.34 -6.89 -0.72
N ILE A 224 -14.63 -7.16 -0.50
CA ILE A 224 -15.70 -6.15 -0.68
C ILE A 224 -15.46 -4.96 0.26
N VAL A 225 -15.17 -5.23 1.54
CA VAL A 225 -14.92 -4.13 2.52
C VAL A 225 -13.66 -3.34 2.17
N ASN A 226 -12.64 -3.97 1.57
CA ASN A 226 -11.49 -3.24 1.07
C ASN A 226 -11.86 -2.30 -0.09
N GLU A 227 -12.70 -2.75 -1.04
CA GLU A 227 -13.23 -1.89 -2.11
C GLU A 227 -14.08 -0.73 -1.54
N VAL A 228 -14.92 -1.00 -0.55
CA VAL A 228 -15.68 0.04 0.17
C VAL A 228 -14.73 1.06 0.77
N LYS A 229 -13.67 0.61 1.47
CA LYS A 229 -12.66 1.50 2.06
C LYS A 229 -12.02 2.41 1.01
N GLU A 230 -11.55 1.84 -0.08
CA GLU A 230 -10.87 2.59 -1.15
C GLU A 230 -11.80 3.57 -1.87
N SER A 231 -13.09 3.25 -1.97
CA SER A 231 -14.09 4.07 -2.66
C SER A 231 -14.64 5.21 -1.81
N CYS A 232 -14.78 5.05 -0.50
CA CYS A 232 -15.54 6.00 0.31
C CYS A 232 -14.82 6.55 1.54
N CYS A 233 -13.69 5.97 1.96
CA CYS A 233 -12.96 6.49 3.11
C CYS A 233 -12.12 7.73 2.77
N TYR A 234 -11.95 8.58 3.79
CA TYR A 234 -11.13 9.79 3.71
C TYR A 234 -10.61 10.16 5.10
N ILE A 235 -9.60 11.00 5.17
CA ILE A 235 -9.10 11.59 6.41
C ILE A 235 -9.84 12.91 6.65
N SER A 236 -10.52 13.00 7.78
CA SER A 236 -11.19 14.24 8.20
C SER A 236 -10.18 15.24 8.78
N ASN A 237 -10.33 16.51 8.45
CA ASN A 237 -9.54 17.57 9.09
C ASN A 237 -10.03 17.90 10.51
N ASP A 238 -11.32 17.68 10.78
CA ASP A 238 -11.94 17.84 12.11
C ASP A 238 -12.94 16.70 12.37
N PRO A 239 -12.46 15.52 12.86
CA PRO A 239 -13.33 14.38 13.11
C PRO A 239 -14.47 14.65 14.08
N LYS A 240 -14.29 15.59 15.03
CA LYS A 240 -15.33 15.93 16.00
C LYS A 240 -16.48 16.67 15.33
N SER A 241 -16.17 17.64 14.47
CA SER A 241 -17.16 18.36 13.67
C SER A 241 -17.90 17.40 12.72
N ASP A 242 -17.18 16.52 12.04
CA ASP A 242 -17.78 15.54 11.12
C ASP A 242 -18.69 14.54 11.87
N LEU A 243 -18.35 14.13 13.09
CA LEU A 243 -19.23 13.31 13.95
C LEU A 243 -20.54 14.05 14.31
N GLU A 244 -20.48 15.34 14.60
CA GLU A 244 -21.68 16.14 14.87
C GLU A 244 -22.56 16.30 13.61
N ILE A 245 -21.94 16.40 12.42
CA ILE A 245 -22.67 16.40 11.15
C ILE A 245 -23.37 15.05 10.94
N CYS A 246 -22.68 13.93 11.21
CA CYS A 246 -23.26 12.59 11.07
C CYS A 246 -24.48 12.34 11.96
N LYS A 247 -24.61 13.03 13.08
CA LYS A 247 -25.79 12.95 13.97
C LYS A 247 -27.02 13.64 13.39
N ARG A 248 -26.85 14.55 12.42
CA ARG A 248 -27.97 15.32 11.83
C ARG A 248 -28.78 14.42 10.90
N THR A 249 -30.09 14.47 11.02
CA THR A 249 -31.01 13.73 10.15
C THR A 249 -31.27 14.43 8.81
N LYS A 250 -31.11 15.76 8.77
CA LYS A 250 -31.28 16.60 7.58
C LYS A 250 -29.95 17.26 7.22
N ARG A 251 -29.68 17.42 5.92
CA ARG A 251 -28.46 18.08 5.39
C ARG A 251 -27.17 17.39 5.89
N ASN A 252 -27.11 16.09 5.67
CA ASN A 252 -25.96 15.30 6.03
C ASN A 252 -25.24 14.84 4.76
N ASP A 253 -24.21 15.59 4.34
CA ASP A 253 -23.44 15.31 3.12
C ASP A 253 -22.40 14.20 3.33
N ILE A 254 -22.16 13.78 4.57
CA ILE A 254 -21.19 12.72 4.91
C ILE A 254 -21.82 11.35 4.69
N VAL A 255 -23.08 11.16 5.09
CA VAL A 255 -23.75 9.86 4.98
C VAL A 255 -24.11 9.58 3.53
N LYS A 256 -23.59 8.48 3.02
CA LYS A 256 -23.79 7.98 1.66
C LYS A 256 -24.29 6.54 1.70
N GLU A 257 -24.72 6.03 0.56
CA GLU A 257 -24.96 4.61 0.34
C GLU A 257 -23.90 4.03 -0.57
N TYR A 258 -23.36 2.89 -0.18
CA TYR A 258 -22.53 2.07 -1.06
C TYR A 258 -23.37 0.88 -1.56
N VAL A 259 -23.57 0.82 -2.86
CA VAL A 259 -24.26 -0.29 -3.52
C VAL A 259 -23.30 -1.45 -3.62
N LEU A 260 -23.65 -2.59 -3.03
CA LEU A 260 -22.82 -3.79 -3.05
C LEU A 260 -22.88 -4.48 -4.42
N PRO A 261 -21.80 -5.11 -4.89
CA PRO A 261 -21.82 -5.93 -6.09
C PRO A 261 -22.66 -7.19 -5.86
N ASP A 262 -23.48 -7.55 -6.84
CA ASP A 262 -24.21 -8.83 -6.88
C ASP A 262 -23.55 -9.86 -7.81
N TYR A 263 -22.48 -9.43 -8.51
CA TYR A 263 -21.68 -10.19 -9.48
C TYR A 263 -22.49 -10.76 -10.66
N LYS A 264 -23.73 -10.29 -10.85
CA LYS A 264 -24.60 -10.60 -11.98
C LYS A 264 -24.86 -9.37 -12.82
N THR A 265 -25.51 -8.37 -12.24
CA THR A 265 -25.82 -7.08 -12.86
C THR A 265 -24.83 -5.99 -12.49
N ILE A 266 -24.38 -6.00 -11.24
CA ILE A 266 -23.41 -5.04 -10.67
C ILE A 266 -22.12 -5.80 -10.38
N GLN A 267 -21.12 -5.63 -11.25
CA GLN A 267 -19.81 -6.30 -11.09
C GLN A 267 -18.93 -5.59 -10.06
N LYS A 268 -19.02 -4.27 -9.96
CA LYS A 268 -18.27 -3.45 -9.02
C LYS A 268 -19.20 -2.53 -8.26
N GLY A 269 -19.09 -2.53 -6.93
CA GLY A 269 -19.88 -1.63 -6.09
C GLY A 269 -19.52 -0.15 -6.33
N PHE A 270 -20.41 0.75 -5.97
CA PHE A 270 -20.22 2.19 -6.14
C PHE A 270 -20.93 2.99 -5.07
N LEU A 271 -20.42 4.21 -4.84
CA LEU A 271 -20.96 5.14 -3.87
C LEU A 271 -22.01 6.03 -4.53
N ARG A 272 -23.14 6.26 -3.84
CA ARG A 272 -24.19 7.20 -4.25
C ARG A 272 -24.71 8.03 -3.07
N ASP A 273 -25.38 9.11 -3.39
CA ASP A 273 -26.10 9.88 -2.37
C ASP A 273 -27.28 9.06 -1.83
N LYS A 274 -27.55 9.19 -0.53
CA LYS A 274 -28.68 8.50 0.07
C LYS A 274 -29.98 9.05 -0.53
N PRO A 275 -30.82 8.22 -1.16
CA PRO A 275 -32.08 8.70 -1.72
C PRO A 275 -33.01 9.24 -0.63
N GLU A 276 -33.70 10.36 -0.93
CA GLU A 276 -34.79 10.86 -0.10
C GLU A 276 -36.01 9.98 -0.32
N GLY A 277 -36.40 9.18 0.67
CA GLY A 277 -37.58 8.28 0.61
C GLY A 277 -37.26 6.83 0.94
N ASN A 278 -38.29 5.99 0.99
CA ASN A 278 -38.15 4.59 1.33
C ASN A 278 -37.80 3.75 0.07
N PRO A 279 -36.57 3.25 -0.07
CA PRO A 279 -36.12 2.58 -1.29
C PRO A 279 -36.45 1.08 -1.36
N PHE A 280 -37.32 0.56 -0.47
CA PHE A 280 -37.70 -0.85 -0.49
C PHE A 280 -38.66 -1.16 -1.65
N GLY A 281 -38.18 -1.06 -2.89
CA GLY A 281 -38.79 -1.71 -4.05
C GLY A 281 -38.47 -3.21 -4.09
N LYS A 282 -39.26 -3.99 -4.79
CA LYS A 282 -39.11 -5.46 -4.87
C LYS A 282 -37.82 -5.96 -5.52
N ASP A 283 -37.02 -5.07 -6.12
CA ASP A 283 -35.71 -5.32 -6.73
C ASP A 283 -34.62 -4.51 -6.02
N ALA A 284 -34.67 -4.40 -4.68
CA ALA A 284 -33.79 -3.55 -3.91
C ALA A 284 -32.35 -4.08 -3.98
N GLU A 285 -31.47 -3.28 -4.60
CA GLU A 285 -30.03 -3.46 -4.53
C GLU A 285 -29.60 -3.55 -3.06
N GLN A 286 -28.66 -4.44 -2.76
CA GLN A 286 -28.11 -4.54 -1.42
C GLN A 286 -27.16 -3.36 -1.19
N THR A 287 -27.37 -2.56 -0.14
CA THR A 287 -26.61 -1.37 0.15
C THR A 287 -26.06 -1.37 1.56
N LEU A 288 -24.91 -0.70 1.74
CA LEU A 288 -24.36 -0.31 3.03
C LEU A 288 -24.52 1.20 3.19
N VAL A 289 -25.10 1.63 4.29
CA VAL A 289 -25.12 3.03 4.67
C VAL A 289 -23.80 3.36 5.34
N VAL A 290 -23.01 4.23 4.72
CA VAL A 290 -21.67 4.60 5.20
C VAL A 290 -21.71 6.04 5.71
N GLY A 291 -21.46 6.22 6.99
CA GLY A 291 -21.47 7.51 7.69
C GLY A 291 -20.11 7.82 8.32
N ASN A 292 -20.07 7.80 9.63
CA ASN A 292 -18.83 8.04 10.38
C ASN A 292 -17.74 6.99 10.12
N GLU A 293 -18.10 5.79 9.65
CA GLU A 293 -17.16 4.74 9.24
C GLU A 293 -16.15 5.26 8.20
N ARG A 294 -16.59 6.17 7.33
CA ARG A 294 -15.77 6.73 6.24
C ARG A 294 -14.51 7.43 6.71
N PHE A 295 -14.54 8.07 7.87
CA PHE A 295 -13.39 8.81 8.40
C PHE A 295 -12.86 8.24 9.73
N MET A 296 -13.69 7.52 10.52
CA MET A 296 -13.24 6.94 11.78
C MET A 296 -12.27 5.76 11.55
N ALA A 297 -12.45 4.98 10.51
CA ALA A 297 -11.50 3.90 10.23
C ALA A 297 -10.12 4.45 9.81
N PRO A 298 -9.99 5.40 8.87
CA PRO A 298 -8.70 6.03 8.57
C PRO A 298 -8.11 6.85 9.73
N GLU A 299 -8.93 7.35 10.66
CA GLU A 299 -8.46 8.08 11.86
C GLU A 299 -7.52 7.24 12.73
N LEU A 300 -7.54 5.92 12.62
CA LEU A 300 -6.60 5.03 13.30
C LEU A 300 -5.13 5.29 12.94
N LEU A 301 -4.84 5.92 11.81
CA LEU A 301 -3.48 6.38 11.47
C LEU A 301 -3.02 7.51 12.41
N PHE A 302 -3.96 8.29 12.95
CA PHE A 302 -3.69 9.41 13.86
C PHE A 302 -3.91 9.02 15.33
N HIS A 303 -4.87 8.15 15.59
CA HIS A 303 -5.26 7.71 16.92
C HIS A 303 -5.34 6.17 17.02
N PRO A 304 -4.19 5.45 16.92
CA PRO A 304 -4.18 3.99 16.98
C PRO A 304 -4.67 3.43 18.33
N GLY A 305 -4.65 4.26 19.38
CA GLY A 305 -5.16 3.94 20.69
C GLY A 305 -6.66 3.61 20.73
N ASP A 306 -7.45 4.11 19.77
CA ASP A 306 -8.90 3.89 19.70
C ASP A 306 -9.29 2.41 19.54
N VAL A 307 -8.37 1.59 18.99
CA VAL A 307 -8.53 0.14 18.87
C VAL A 307 -7.51 -0.64 19.70
N GLY A 308 -6.96 0.00 20.74
CA GLY A 308 -6.10 -0.66 21.74
C GLY A 308 -4.62 -0.76 21.40
N TYR A 309 -4.14 -0.18 20.29
CA TYR A 309 -2.71 -0.09 20.02
C TYR A 309 -2.04 0.93 20.92
N ARG A 310 -1.03 0.50 21.70
CA ARG A 310 -0.24 1.39 22.57
C ARG A 310 0.87 2.09 21.79
N GLN A 311 0.50 2.76 20.72
CA GLN A 311 1.41 3.46 19.81
C GLN A 311 0.94 4.90 19.60
N ALA A 312 1.87 5.79 19.32
CA ALA A 312 1.57 7.17 18.93
C ALA A 312 1.05 7.23 17.50
N GLY A 313 0.26 8.25 17.19
CA GLY A 313 -0.24 8.51 15.85
C GLY A 313 0.82 9.06 14.90
N LEU A 314 0.48 9.07 13.62
CA LEU A 314 1.40 9.41 12.53
C LEU A 314 2.14 10.75 12.73
N PRO A 315 1.48 11.88 13.11
CA PRO A 315 2.17 13.15 13.31
C PRO A 315 3.25 13.09 14.38
N GLU A 316 2.94 12.48 15.51
CA GLU A 316 3.89 12.36 16.62
C GLU A 316 5.07 11.45 16.26
N VAL A 317 4.82 10.36 15.54
CA VAL A 317 5.87 9.42 15.12
C VAL A 317 6.78 10.04 14.08
N ILE A 318 6.26 10.87 13.17
CA ILE A 318 7.04 11.69 12.24
C ILE A 318 8.01 12.59 13.04
N MET A 319 7.50 13.34 14.01
CA MET A 319 8.34 14.24 14.83
C MET A 319 9.37 13.48 15.66
N ARG A 320 9.02 12.32 16.22
CA ARG A 320 9.96 11.45 16.95
C ARG A 320 11.08 10.95 16.05
N SER A 321 10.76 10.62 14.78
CA SER A 321 11.76 10.21 13.77
C SER A 321 12.70 11.35 13.46
N ILE A 322 12.20 12.54 13.13
CA ILE A 322 12.99 13.73 12.80
C ILE A 322 13.88 14.16 13.99
N ASN A 323 13.32 14.18 15.21
CA ASN A 323 14.07 14.59 16.40
C ASN A 323 15.21 13.63 16.77
N SER A 324 15.19 12.39 16.27
CA SER A 324 16.27 11.42 16.46
C SER A 324 17.38 11.48 15.39
N VAL A 325 17.24 12.40 14.42
CA VAL A 325 18.29 12.72 13.42
C VAL A 325 19.11 13.93 13.90
N PRO A 326 20.40 14.05 13.53
CA PRO A 326 21.20 15.24 13.83
C PRO A 326 20.51 16.53 13.40
N GLU A 327 20.70 17.62 14.18
CA GLU A 327 19.94 18.87 14.02
C GLU A 327 20.08 19.50 12.65
N GLU A 328 21.23 19.37 12.03
CA GLU A 328 21.54 19.91 10.70
C GLU A 328 20.64 19.37 9.57
N TYR A 329 20.14 18.11 9.69
CA TYR A 329 19.28 17.49 8.69
C TYR A 329 17.79 17.72 8.95
N ARG A 330 17.38 18.09 10.16
CA ARG A 330 15.97 18.22 10.54
C ARG A 330 15.17 19.18 9.66
N PRO A 331 15.67 20.41 9.37
CA PRO A 331 14.95 21.34 8.49
C PRO A 331 14.75 20.79 7.07
N LEU A 332 15.78 20.08 6.54
CA LEU A 332 15.71 19.49 5.20
C LEU A 332 14.72 18.35 5.13
N LEU A 333 14.66 17.50 6.16
CA LEU A 333 13.68 16.41 6.26
C LEU A 333 12.25 16.94 6.39
N LEU A 334 12.07 18.03 7.17
CA LEU A 334 10.77 18.70 7.31
C LEU A 334 10.29 19.33 6.00
N ALA A 335 11.20 19.86 5.21
CA ALA A 335 10.90 20.44 3.90
C ALA A 335 10.58 19.38 2.83
N ASN A 336 11.07 18.14 3.01
CA ASN A 336 10.99 17.09 1.99
C ASN A 336 10.33 15.82 2.57
N ILE A 337 9.03 15.88 2.86
CA ILE A 337 8.25 14.72 3.30
C ILE A 337 7.52 14.13 2.10
N VAL A 338 7.78 12.86 1.81
CA VAL A 338 7.16 12.13 0.70
C VAL A 338 6.24 11.05 1.26
N LEU A 339 4.96 11.10 0.88
CA LEU A 339 3.96 10.10 1.23
C LEU A 339 3.89 9.04 0.14
N VAL A 340 4.01 7.78 0.53
CA VAL A 340 3.89 6.62 -0.38
C VAL A 340 3.05 5.52 0.24
N GLY A 341 2.74 4.47 -0.55
CA GLY A 341 1.90 3.36 -0.13
C GLY A 341 0.42 3.59 -0.39
N GLY A 342 -0.37 2.54 -0.30
CA GLY A 342 -1.80 2.57 -0.65
C GLY A 342 -2.63 3.56 0.16
N ASN A 343 -2.31 3.76 1.44
CA ASN A 343 -3.04 4.71 2.27
C ASN A 343 -2.69 6.19 1.96
N ALA A 344 -1.60 6.46 1.23
CA ALA A 344 -1.27 7.82 0.77
C ALA A 344 -2.33 8.40 -0.17
N PHE A 345 -3.15 7.55 -0.80
CA PHE A 345 -4.27 7.95 -1.65
C PHE A 345 -5.55 8.31 -0.87
N LEU A 346 -5.60 8.08 0.43
CA LEU A 346 -6.73 8.53 1.24
C LEU A 346 -6.82 10.06 1.18
N ARG A 347 -7.92 10.54 0.59
CA ARG A 347 -8.17 11.97 0.47
C ARG A 347 -8.12 12.64 1.84
N GLY A 348 -7.43 13.75 1.97
CA GLY A 348 -7.27 14.48 3.21
C GLY A 348 -6.02 14.11 4.04
N LEU A 349 -5.29 13.04 3.70
CA LEU A 349 -4.09 12.65 4.46
C LEU A 349 -3.00 13.73 4.38
N LYS A 350 -2.71 14.20 3.18
CA LYS A 350 -1.73 15.26 2.95
C LYS A 350 -2.12 16.53 3.70
N GLU A 351 -3.36 16.97 3.54
CA GLU A 351 -3.90 18.17 4.14
C GLU A 351 -3.87 18.10 5.68
N ARG A 352 -4.25 16.96 6.25
CA ARG A 352 -4.22 16.76 7.70
C ARG A 352 -2.80 16.79 8.27
N LEU A 353 -1.82 16.29 7.53
CA LEU A 353 -0.41 16.36 7.93
C LEU A 353 0.17 17.77 7.77
N TYR A 354 -0.34 18.60 6.85
CA TYR A 354 0.06 20.01 6.71
C TYR A 354 -0.30 20.90 7.89
N VAL A 355 -1.28 20.52 8.69
CA VAL A 355 -1.67 21.24 9.92
C VAL A 355 -0.60 21.10 11.02
N LEU A 356 0.37 20.22 10.84
CA LEU A 356 1.64 20.27 11.58
C LEU A 356 2.34 21.62 11.29
N PRO A 357 3.11 22.21 12.24
CA PRO A 357 3.56 23.61 12.17
C PRO A 357 4.03 24.04 10.79
N SER A 358 3.64 25.21 10.35
CA SER A 358 3.56 25.80 9.01
C SER A 358 4.82 25.86 8.13
N SER A 359 5.73 24.89 8.22
CA SER A 359 6.99 24.83 7.47
C SER A 359 7.20 23.55 6.64
N PHE A 360 6.17 22.70 6.49
CA PHE A 360 6.32 21.41 5.81
C PHE A 360 5.89 21.45 4.35
N LEU A 361 6.77 21.00 3.46
CA LEU A 361 6.42 20.63 2.09
C LEU A 361 6.18 19.12 2.04
N ILE A 362 4.94 18.71 1.79
CA ILE A 362 4.57 17.29 1.66
C ILE A 362 4.14 17.02 0.23
N SER A 363 4.71 16.01 -0.41
CA SER A 363 4.29 15.52 -1.72
C SER A 363 3.93 14.05 -1.68
N THR A 364 3.08 13.63 -2.61
CA THR A 364 2.64 12.25 -2.77
C THR A 364 3.17 11.69 -4.08
N VAL A 365 3.75 10.51 -4.05
CA VAL A 365 4.09 9.76 -5.27
C VAL A 365 2.86 8.96 -5.66
N SER A 366 2.25 9.31 -6.80
CA SER A 366 1.20 8.51 -7.39
C SER A 366 1.82 7.26 -8.02
N SER A 367 1.50 6.09 -7.52
CA SER A 367 1.72 4.85 -8.25
C SER A 367 0.50 4.64 -9.15
N ASN A 368 0.63 5.04 -10.42
CA ASN A 368 -0.28 4.56 -11.45
C ASN A 368 -0.08 3.07 -11.69
#